data_f03ad4e01162788caca9a1894997bd74
#
_entry.id   f03ad4e01162788caca9a1894997bd74
#
_cell.length_a   1.000
_cell.length_b   1.000
_cell.length_c   1.000
_cell.angle_alpha   90.00
_cell.angle_beta   90.00
_cell.angle_gamma   90.00
#
_symmetry.space_group_name_H-M   'P 1'
#
loop_
_entity.id
_entity.type
_entity.pdbx_description
1 polymer ?
#
loop_
_entity_poly.entity_id
_entity_poly.type
_entity_poly.pdbx_seq_one_letter_code
_entity_poly.pdbx_strand_id
1 'polypeptide(L)'
;MDTYIPTKNESLQNNKVNSSKNIAIVGSGIAGLSAAWILSKTHQVTLYEKADKLGGHSNTININYSRDNSEEVPIRVDTGFIVYNNKNYPNLTKFFDTLDVDSIDSDMSLSISLNNGLYEYSGSGLGGIFGQKKNVINLNQWRLIYDVFRFKKIATNCIKKSPDNNSVIGDWLKYNNFSSYFINRYIIPIASAIWSCSNKNALLFPTKTFLYFFYHHGLLNIKNRPKWKTVKNGSQQYINNIIQQSNFNYEINSCIETITP
;
A
#
# COMPACT_ATOMS: atom_id res chain seq x y z
N MET A 1 -2.22 5.33 22.17
CA MET A 1 -1.59 6.58 21.69
C MET A 1 -2.70 7.38 21.05
N ASP A 2 -3.19 8.37 21.82
CA ASP A 2 -4.26 9.24 21.40
C ASP A 2 -3.73 10.24 20.37
N THR A 3 -4.25 10.17 19.17
CA THR A 3 -3.94 11.11 18.09
C THR A 3 -4.80 12.36 18.28
N TYR A 4 -4.21 13.41 18.81
CA TYR A 4 -4.82 14.73 18.89
C TYR A 4 -5.01 15.32 17.49
N ILE A 5 -6.25 15.53 17.10
CA ILE A 5 -6.64 16.31 15.91
C ILE A 5 -7.56 17.41 16.41
N PRO A 6 -7.22 18.68 16.22
CA PRO A 6 -8.07 19.78 16.68
C PRO A 6 -9.41 19.79 15.92
N THR A 7 -10.50 19.83 16.66
CA THR A 7 -11.87 20.03 16.16
C THR A 7 -12.07 21.48 15.71
N LYS A 8 -12.98 21.69 14.78
CA LYS A 8 -13.23 22.93 14.01
C LYS A 8 -13.66 24.17 14.80
N ASN A 9 -13.70 24.15 16.12
CA ASN A 9 -14.20 25.25 16.97
C ASN A 9 -13.42 25.43 18.27
N GLU A 10 -12.10 25.53 18.21
CA GLU A 10 -11.38 26.22 19.29
C GLU A 10 -10.88 27.55 18.74
N SER A 11 -11.51 28.60 19.19
CA SER A 11 -11.11 29.98 19.02
C SER A 11 -9.64 30.16 19.44
N LEU A 12 -8.76 30.22 18.43
CA LEU A 12 -7.38 30.65 18.60
C LEU A 12 -7.36 32.12 19.06
N GLN A 13 -7.57 32.34 20.36
CA GLN A 13 -7.18 33.59 20.96
C GLN A 13 -5.65 33.61 21.13
N ASN A 14 -5.05 34.53 20.39
CA ASN A 14 -3.76 35.19 20.66
C ASN A 14 -2.59 34.33 21.13
N ASN A 15 -1.78 33.80 20.16
CA ASN A 15 -0.35 33.74 20.41
C ASN A 15 0.43 33.97 19.11
N LYS A 16 1.23 35.04 19.13
CA LYS A 16 2.33 35.44 18.22
C LYS A 16 2.11 35.16 16.75
N VAL A 17 1.98 36.20 15.97
CA VAL A 17 2.21 36.22 14.51
C VAL A 17 3.54 35.48 14.25
N ASN A 18 3.48 34.19 13.97
CA ASN A 18 4.62 33.49 13.41
C ASN A 18 4.87 34.13 12.06
N SER A 19 5.99 34.83 11.93
CA SER A 19 6.42 35.38 10.65
C SER A 19 6.39 34.28 9.58
N SER A 20 5.70 34.54 8.47
CA SER A 20 5.69 33.62 7.32
C SER A 20 7.13 33.25 6.96
N LYS A 21 7.41 31.95 6.86
CA LYS A 21 8.73 31.45 6.47
C LYS A 21 8.72 31.01 5.01
N ASN A 22 9.88 31.09 4.38
CA ASN A 22 10.12 30.44 3.10
C ASN A 22 10.54 28.99 3.37
N ILE A 23 9.80 28.02 2.85
CA ILE A 23 10.00 26.58 3.10
C ILE A 23 10.20 25.90 1.76
N ALA A 24 11.33 25.21 1.61
CA ALA A 24 11.60 24.31 0.51
C ALA A 24 11.22 22.88 0.91
N ILE A 25 10.49 22.17 0.04
CA ILE A 25 10.13 20.76 0.21
C ILE A 25 10.71 20.01 -0.97
N VAL A 26 11.44 18.93 -0.71
CA VAL A 26 12.08 18.10 -1.73
C VAL A 26 11.31 16.79 -1.88
N GLY A 27 10.82 16.55 -3.10
CA GLY A 27 10.04 15.37 -3.49
C GLY A 27 8.53 15.55 -3.37
N SER A 28 7.82 15.23 -4.43
CA SER A 28 6.38 15.38 -4.59
C SER A 28 5.58 14.10 -4.32
N GLY A 29 6.13 13.13 -3.62
CA GLY A 29 5.33 12.01 -3.10
C GLY A 29 4.29 12.50 -2.09
N ILE A 30 3.41 11.59 -1.61
CA ILE A 30 2.32 11.95 -0.70
C ILE A 30 2.79 12.72 0.55
N ALA A 31 3.98 12.43 1.06
CA ALA A 31 4.55 13.12 2.20
C ALA A 31 4.87 14.58 1.88
N GLY A 32 5.57 14.85 0.77
CA GLY A 32 5.89 16.21 0.34
C GLY A 32 4.66 17.02 -0.04
N LEU A 33 3.74 16.42 -0.80
CA LEU A 33 2.49 17.07 -1.19
C LEU A 33 1.60 17.42 0.01
N SER A 34 1.45 16.51 0.98
CA SER A 34 0.66 16.80 2.17
C SER A 34 1.31 17.86 3.06
N ALA A 35 2.64 17.85 3.17
CA ALA A 35 3.39 18.90 3.87
C ALA A 35 3.23 20.26 3.17
N ALA A 36 3.36 20.30 1.84
CA ALA A 36 3.17 21.51 1.06
C ALA A 36 1.75 22.08 1.24
N TRP A 37 0.73 21.22 1.15
CA TRP A 37 -0.67 21.61 1.34
C TRP A 37 -0.95 22.19 2.74
N ILE A 38 -0.40 21.62 3.80
CA ILE A 38 -0.59 22.11 5.17
C ILE A 38 0.17 23.40 5.40
N LEU A 39 1.46 23.44 5.02
CA LEU A 39 2.36 24.55 5.34
C LEU A 39 2.05 25.78 4.49
N SER A 40 1.56 25.62 3.26
CA SER A 40 1.19 26.76 2.41
C SER A 40 0.03 27.60 2.93
N LYS A 41 -0.69 27.10 3.96
CA LYS A 41 -1.74 27.90 4.64
C LYS A 41 -1.19 29.06 5.45
N THR A 42 0.07 29.00 5.89
CA THR A 42 0.70 29.98 6.78
C THR A 42 2.10 30.40 6.35
N HIS A 43 2.70 29.71 5.39
CA HIS A 43 4.08 29.93 4.96
C HIS A 43 4.15 30.00 3.42
N GLN A 44 5.25 30.58 2.91
CA GLN A 44 5.58 30.49 1.48
C GLN A 44 6.31 29.16 1.22
N VAL A 45 5.70 28.29 0.43
CA VAL A 45 6.23 26.95 0.18
C VAL A 45 6.60 26.81 -1.30
N THR A 46 7.79 26.25 -1.57
CA THR A 46 8.21 25.79 -2.88
C THR A 46 8.53 24.29 -2.82
N LEU A 47 7.86 23.49 -3.64
CA LEU A 47 8.04 22.06 -3.76
C LEU A 47 8.91 21.75 -4.98
N TYR A 48 10.01 21.04 -4.78
CA TYR A 48 10.94 20.62 -5.83
C TYR A 48 10.76 19.14 -6.15
N GLU A 49 10.58 18.82 -7.42
CA GLU A 49 10.43 17.43 -7.90
C GLU A 49 11.41 17.16 -9.05
N LYS A 50 12.17 16.06 -8.94
CA LYS A 50 13.14 15.66 -9.98
C LYS A 50 12.50 15.12 -11.25
N ALA A 51 11.29 14.53 -11.14
CA ALA A 51 10.56 14.00 -12.28
C ALA A 51 9.86 15.12 -13.06
N ASP A 52 9.36 14.78 -14.24
CA ASP A 52 8.57 15.65 -15.10
C ASP A 52 7.11 15.83 -14.63
N LYS A 53 6.72 15.16 -13.55
CA LYS A 53 5.37 15.23 -12.96
C LYS A 53 5.40 15.02 -11.44
N LEU A 54 4.37 15.55 -10.78
CA LEU A 54 4.17 15.40 -9.35
C LEU A 54 3.49 14.07 -9.03
N GLY A 55 3.72 13.53 -7.81
CA GLY A 55 2.98 12.41 -7.26
C GLY A 55 3.80 11.24 -6.74
N GLY A 56 5.05 11.11 -7.16
CA GLY A 56 5.91 9.99 -6.75
C GLY A 56 5.29 8.64 -7.14
N HIS A 57 4.97 7.79 -6.14
CA HIS A 57 4.31 6.50 -6.37
C HIS A 57 2.83 6.61 -6.82
N SER A 58 2.21 7.75 -6.69
CA SER A 58 0.86 7.99 -7.25
C SER A 58 1.00 8.36 -8.71
N ASN A 59 1.01 7.34 -9.54
CA ASN A 59 1.30 7.44 -10.96
C ASN A 59 0.18 6.80 -11.77
N THR A 60 -0.72 7.63 -12.28
CA THR A 60 -1.79 7.22 -13.20
C THR A 60 -1.31 7.38 -14.63
N ILE A 61 -1.38 6.34 -15.43
CA ILE A 61 -1.13 6.38 -16.88
C ILE A 61 -2.45 6.22 -17.64
N ASN A 62 -2.54 6.89 -18.78
CA ASN A 62 -3.65 6.73 -19.72
C ASN A 62 -3.23 5.71 -20.77
N ILE A 63 -4.06 4.70 -20.98
CA ILE A 63 -3.89 3.74 -22.07
C ILE A 63 -5.15 3.71 -22.91
N ASN A 64 -5.01 3.53 -24.21
CA ASN A 64 -6.13 3.22 -25.08
C ASN A 64 -6.29 1.71 -25.13
N TYR A 65 -7.45 1.23 -24.76
CA TYR A 65 -7.78 -0.18 -24.76
C TYR A 65 -8.90 -0.46 -25.75
N SER A 66 -8.66 -1.40 -26.64
CA SER A 66 -9.70 -1.93 -27.52
C SER A 66 -9.86 -3.43 -27.26
N ARG A 67 -11.11 -3.88 -27.17
CA ARG A 67 -11.43 -5.31 -27.09
C ARG A 67 -12.03 -5.74 -28.42
N ASP A 68 -11.43 -6.77 -29.01
CA ASP A 68 -11.97 -7.44 -30.21
C ASP A 68 -12.28 -6.48 -31.38
N ASN A 69 -11.32 -5.58 -31.73
CA ASN A 69 -11.46 -4.58 -32.80
C ASN A 69 -12.61 -3.55 -32.61
N SER A 70 -13.08 -3.37 -31.38
CA SER A 70 -14.00 -2.29 -31.03
C SER A 70 -13.25 -0.94 -30.96
N GLU A 71 -14.00 0.15 -30.85
CA GLU A 71 -13.42 1.49 -30.63
C GLU A 71 -12.51 1.49 -29.39
N GLU A 72 -11.37 2.20 -29.51
CA GLU A 72 -10.44 2.40 -28.41
C GLU A 72 -11.12 3.22 -27.30
N VAL A 73 -11.11 2.70 -26.09
CA VAL A 73 -11.61 3.39 -24.90
C VAL A 73 -10.44 3.81 -24.04
N PRO A 74 -10.33 5.10 -23.66
CA PRO A 74 -9.29 5.55 -22.77
C PRO A 74 -9.51 4.98 -21.35
N ILE A 75 -8.52 4.27 -20.83
CA ILE A 75 -8.52 3.70 -19.47
C ILE A 75 -7.40 4.33 -18.67
N ARG A 76 -7.69 4.72 -17.42
CA ARG A 76 -6.71 5.21 -16.46
C ARG A 76 -6.24 4.08 -15.57
N VAL A 77 -4.92 3.88 -15.52
CA VAL A 77 -4.30 2.78 -14.78
C VAL A 77 -3.29 3.34 -13.78
N ASP A 78 -3.50 3.05 -12.50
CA ASP A 78 -2.54 3.34 -11.44
C ASP A 78 -1.45 2.29 -11.43
N THR A 79 -0.18 2.70 -11.49
CA THR A 79 0.97 1.80 -11.58
C THR A 79 1.78 1.69 -10.29
N GLY A 80 1.46 2.48 -9.27
CA GLY A 80 2.14 2.48 -7.98
C GLY A 80 1.16 2.40 -6.82
N PHE A 81 0.58 3.51 -6.39
CA PHE A 81 -0.47 3.52 -5.38
C PHE A 81 -1.80 3.11 -6.01
N ILE A 82 -2.32 1.94 -5.64
CA ILE A 82 -3.50 1.33 -6.29
C ILE A 82 -4.71 1.31 -5.35
N VAL A 83 -4.53 0.84 -4.09
CA VAL A 83 -5.63 0.61 -3.15
C VAL A 83 -5.30 1.05 -1.74
N TYR A 84 -6.35 1.40 -0.99
CA TYR A 84 -6.27 1.70 0.44
C TYR A 84 -7.54 1.22 1.14
N ASN A 85 -7.59 1.32 2.47
CA ASN A 85 -8.79 1.06 3.25
C ASN A 85 -8.84 1.98 4.49
N ASN A 86 -10.02 2.25 4.97
CA ASN A 86 -10.25 3.20 6.06
C ASN A 86 -9.64 2.73 7.39
N LYS A 87 -9.53 1.42 7.59
CA LYS A 87 -9.02 0.85 8.85
C LYS A 87 -7.53 1.06 9.02
N ASN A 88 -6.76 0.83 7.95
CA ASN A 88 -5.30 0.87 8.01
C ASN A 88 -4.73 2.26 7.68
N TYR A 89 -5.53 3.08 7.00
CA TYR A 89 -5.11 4.39 6.48
C TYR A 89 -6.04 5.52 6.96
N PRO A 90 -6.30 5.67 8.29
CA PRO A 90 -7.27 6.64 8.78
C PRO A 90 -6.89 8.09 8.44
N ASN A 91 -5.59 8.41 8.46
CA ASN A 91 -5.12 9.75 8.13
C ASN A 91 -5.26 10.05 6.63
N LEU A 92 -4.96 9.07 5.76
CA LEU A 92 -5.16 9.21 4.32
C LEU A 92 -6.63 9.38 3.98
N THR A 93 -7.51 8.60 4.63
CA THR A 93 -8.96 8.73 4.43
C THR A 93 -9.44 10.13 4.79
N LYS A 94 -9.06 10.65 5.97
CA LYS A 94 -9.41 12.02 6.37
C LYS A 94 -8.83 13.08 5.43
N PHE A 95 -7.63 12.86 4.93
CA PHE A 95 -7.01 13.76 3.97
C PHE A 95 -7.77 13.78 2.66
N PHE A 96 -8.17 12.62 2.15
CA PHE A 96 -9.00 12.52 0.95
C PHE A 96 -10.38 13.16 1.15
N ASP A 97 -11.02 12.94 2.30
CA ASP A 97 -12.28 13.60 2.64
C ASP A 97 -12.13 15.14 2.67
N THR A 98 -11.00 15.65 3.18
CA THR A 98 -10.74 17.10 3.22
C THR A 98 -10.49 17.70 1.84
N LEU A 99 -9.95 16.91 0.92
CA LEU A 99 -9.64 17.31 -0.46
C LEU A 99 -10.79 17.03 -1.44
N ASP A 100 -11.93 16.53 -0.98
CA ASP A 100 -13.07 16.10 -1.81
C ASP A 100 -12.64 15.08 -2.89
N VAL A 101 -11.85 14.07 -2.48
CA VAL A 101 -11.37 13.01 -3.36
C VAL A 101 -12.35 11.85 -3.36
N ASP A 102 -13.02 11.63 -4.49
CA ASP A 102 -13.91 10.50 -4.69
C ASP A 102 -13.16 9.15 -4.68
N SER A 103 -13.74 8.16 -4.02
CA SER A 103 -13.26 6.79 -4.04
C SER A 103 -14.35 5.80 -4.36
N ILE A 104 -13.98 4.68 -4.96
CA ILE A 104 -14.87 3.57 -5.27
C ILE A 104 -14.37 2.30 -4.58
N ASP A 105 -15.30 1.37 -4.32
CA ASP A 105 -14.95 0.06 -3.77
C ASP A 105 -14.08 -0.71 -4.76
N SER A 106 -13.06 -1.38 -4.25
CA SER A 106 -12.11 -2.18 -5.01
C SER A 106 -11.96 -3.56 -4.39
N ASP A 107 -11.49 -4.51 -5.17
CA ASP A 107 -11.17 -5.85 -4.70
C ASP A 107 -9.64 -6.05 -4.72
N MET A 108 -9.07 -6.35 -3.56
CA MET A 108 -7.67 -6.74 -3.46
C MET A 108 -7.57 -8.25 -3.42
N SER A 109 -7.44 -8.86 -4.57
CA SER A 109 -7.22 -10.29 -4.75
C SER A 109 -5.75 -10.58 -5.03
N LEU A 110 -5.32 -11.80 -4.70
CA LEU A 110 -4.01 -12.33 -5.05
C LEU A 110 -4.19 -13.62 -5.85
N SER A 111 -3.62 -13.64 -7.03
CA SER A 111 -3.48 -14.84 -7.86
C SER A 111 -2.02 -15.19 -8.03
N ILE A 112 -1.71 -16.47 -8.05
CA ILE A 112 -0.36 -16.99 -8.18
C ILE A 112 -0.33 -17.93 -9.38
N SER A 113 0.59 -17.65 -10.31
CA SER A 113 0.91 -18.49 -11.46
C SER A 113 2.40 -18.80 -11.43
N LEU A 114 2.76 -20.07 -11.43
CA LEU A 114 4.13 -20.54 -11.40
C LEU A 114 4.40 -21.47 -12.57
N ASN A 115 5.64 -21.47 -13.07
CA ASN A 115 6.12 -22.33 -14.14
C ASN A 115 5.21 -22.27 -15.39
N ASN A 116 4.96 -21.05 -15.89
CA ASN A 116 4.15 -20.80 -17.09
C ASN A 116 2.75 -21.45 -17.03
N GLY A 117 2.04 -21.29 -15.91
CA GLY A 117 0.69 -21.79 -15.74
C GLY A 117 0.58 -23.26 -15.31
N LEU A 118 1.70 -23.95 -15.08
CA LEU A 118 1.66 -25.34 -14.58
C LEU A 118 1.04 -25.47 -13.20
N TYR A 119 1.14 -24.42 -12.37
CA TYR A 119 0.50 -24.34 -11.05
C TYR A 119 -0.10 -22.95 -10.83
N GLU A 120 -1.40 -22.93 -10.68
CA GLU A 120 -2.16 -21.68 -10.50
C GLU A 120 -3.23 -21.84 -9.42
N TYR A 121 -3.40 -20.79 -8.63
CA TYR A 121 -4.50 -20.63 -7.72
C TYR A 121 -4.71 -19.17 -7.34
N SER A 122 -5.87 -18.83 -6.76
CA SER A 122 -6.12 -17.53 -6.18
C SER A 122 -6.67 -17.63 -4.76
N GLY A 123 -6.56 -16.54 -4.00
CA GLY A 123 -7.11 -16.44 -2.66
C GLY A 123 -8.62 -16.18 -2.60
N SER A 124 -9.34 -16.21 -3.73
CA SER A 124 -10.75 -15.87 -3.86
C SER A 124 -11.68 -17.05 -3.56
N GLY A 125 -11.59 -17.60 -2.33
CA GLY A 125 -12.41 -18.71 -1.87
C GLY A 125 -12.04 -20.06 -2.46
N LEU A 126 -12.91 -21.08 -2.28
CA LEU A 126 -12.62 -22.46 -2.71
C LEU A 126 -12.44 -22.59 -4.22
N GLY A 127 -13.25 -21.88 -5.01
CA GLY A 127 -13.12 -21.87 -6.47
C GLY A 127 -11.76 -21.37 -6.95
N GLY A 128 -11.22 -20.34 -6.30
CA GLY A 128 -9.89 -19.83 -6.61
C GLY A 128 -8.77 -20.77 -6.15
N ILE A 129 -8.86 -21.32 -4.95
CA ILE A 129 -7.86 -22.25 -4.40
C ILE A 129 -7.74 -23.51 -5.28
N PHE A 130 -8.84 -23.98 -5.84
CA PHE A 130 -8.92 -25.14 -6.74
C PHE A 130 -9.19 -24.74 -8.19
N GLY A 131 -8.78 -23.54 -8.62
CA GLY A 131 -8.96 -23.06 -10.00
C GLY A 131 -8.44 -24.02 -11.06
N GLN A 132 -7.36 -24.74 -10.77
CA GLN A 132 -6.96 -25.91 -11.55
C GLN A 132 -7.54 -27.17 -10.89
N LYS A 133 -8.45 -27.88 -11.59
CA LYS A 133 -9.14 -29.08 -11.08
C LYS A 133 -8.20 -30.18 -10.56
N LYS A 134 -7.01 -30.34 -11.18
CA LYS A 134 -5.96 -31.27 -10.72
C LYS A 134 -5.48 -31.00 -9.28
N ASN A 135 -5.64 -29.79 -8.79
CA ASN A 135 -5.22 -29.43 -7.43
C ASN A 135 -6.16 -30.03 -6.37
N VAL A 136 -7.36 -30.47 -6.70
CA VAL A 136 -8.29 -31.13 -5.77
C VAL A 136 -7.72 -32.46 -5.26
N ILE A 137 -7.05 -33.22 -6.14
CA ILE A 137 -6.43 -34.51 -5.79
C ILE A 137 -4.97 -34.38 -5.34
N ASN A 138 -4.42 -33.17 -5.36
CA ASN A 138 -3.03 -32.93 -4.97
C ASN A 138 -2.89 -32.78 -3.45
N LEU A 139 -2.31 -33.76 -2.78
CA LEU A 139 -2.08 -33.75 -1.34
C LEU A 139 -1.27 -32.54 -0.85
N ASN A 140 -0.33 -32.05 -1.67
CA ASN A 140 0.43 -30.86 -1.35
C ASN A 140 -0.42 -29.58 -1.33
N GLN A 141 -1.50 -29.53 -2.14
CA GLN A 141 -2.46 -28.44 -2.11
C GLN A 141 -3.24 -28.41 -0.78
N TRP A 142 -3.67 -29.56 -0.32
CA TRP A 142 -4.31 -29.67 1.01
C TRP A 142 -3.35 -29.34 2.15
N ARG A 143 -2.08 -29.74 2.02
CA ARG A 143 -1.03 -29.35 2.97
C ARG A 143 -0.82 -27.84 2.98
N LEU A 144 -0.82 -27.16 1.82
CA LEU A 144 -0.73 -25.70 1.73
C LEU A 144 -1.90 -25.05 2.46
N ILE A 145 -3.13 -25.49 2.23
CA ILE A 145 -4.33 -24.98 2.92
C ILE A 145 -4.19 -25.14 4.43
N TYR A 146 -3.80 -26.32 4.90
CA TYR A 146 -3.55 -26.59 6.31
C TYR A 146 -2.50 -25.64 6.89
N ASP A 147 -1.36 -25.47 6.19
CA ASP A 147 -0.29 -24.59 6.63
C ASP A 147 -0.71 -23.10 6.62
N VAL A 148 -1.60 -22.66 5.73
CA VAL A 148 -2.19 -21.30 5.75
C VAL A 148 -2.99 -21.07 7.03
N PHE A 149 -3.86 -22.01 7.44
CA PHE A 149 -4.63 -21.90 8.70
C PHE A 149 -3.71 -21.93 9.92
N ARG A 150 -2.73 -22.83 9.91
CA ARG A 150 -1.74 -22.97 10.96
C ARG A 150 -0.88 -21.72 11.10
N PHE A 151 -0.44 -21.12 9.98
CA PHE A 151 0.30 -19.86 9.95
C PHE A 151 -0.50 -18.73 10.60
N LYS A 152 -1.76 -18.56 10.22
CA LYS A 152 -2.64 -17.55 10.82
C LYS A 152 -2.73 -17.69 12.34
N LYS A 153 -2.91 -18.89 12.84
CA LYS A 153 -3.01 -19.17 14.28
C LYS A 153 -1.69 -18.87 15.00
N ILE A 154 -0.56 -19.40 14.50
CA ILE A 154 0.75 -19.25 15.13
C ILE A 154 1.22 -17.78 15.05
N ALA A 155 1.06 -17.11 13.90
CA ALA A 155 1.41 -15.72 13.73
C ALA A 155 0.62 -14.80 14.67
N THR A 156 -0.69 -15.00 14.79
CA THR A 156 -1.53 -14.21 15.71
C THR A 156 -1.08 -14.40 17.17
N ASN A 157 -0.76 -15.62 17.58
CA ASN A 157 -0.26 -15.90 18.94
C ASN A 157 1.15 -15.31 19.16
N CYS A 158 2.00 -15.36 18.15
CA CYS A 158 3.34 -14.77 18.20
C CYS A 158 3.28 -13.25 18.40
N ILE A 159 2.41 -12.57 17.66
CA ILE A 159 2.20 -11.11 17.76
C ILE A 159 1.76 -10.71 19.17
N LYS A 160 0.84 -11.47 19.79
CA LYS A 160 0.37 -11.22 21.16
C LYS A 160 1.48 -11.33 22.21
N LYS A 161 2.51 -12.15 21.95
CA LYS A 161 3.65 -12.37 22.84
C LYS A 161 4.85 -11.46 22.54
N SER A 162 4.70 -10.50 21.63
CA SER A 162 5.77 -9.64 21.13
C SER A 162 6.93 -10.45 20.50
N PRO A 163 6.90 -10.67 19.19
CA PRO A 163 7.91 -11.46 18.48
C PRO A 163 9.30 -10.86 18.66
N ASP A 164 10.32 -11.71 18.67
CA ASP A 164 11.72 -11.33 18.72
C ASP A 164 12.08 -10.43 17.51
N ASN A 165 12.83 -9.37 17.80
CA ASN A 165 13.28 -8.40 16.80
C ASN A 165 14.43 -8.94 15.92
N ASN A 166 15.15 -9.98 16.36
CA ASN A 166 16.40 -10.40 15.76
C ASN A 166 16.24 -11.57 14.77
N SER A 167 15.08 -12.19 14.68
CA SER A 167 14.84 -13.31 13.77
C SER A 167 14.33 -12.87 12.41
N VAL A 168 14.75 -13.54 11.34
CA VAL A 168 14.20 -13.39 10.00
C VAL A 168 13.03 -14.37 9.78
N ILE A 169 12.07 -13.98 8.94
CA ILE A 169 10.86 -14.79 8.71
C ILE A 169 11.17 -16.19 8.19
N GLY A 170 12.22 -16.36 7.38
CA GLY A 170 12.64 -17.66 6.87
C GLY A 170 13.00 -18.65 7.98
N ASP A 171 13.73 -18.21 8.99
CA ASP A 171 14.13 -19.06 10.11
C ASP A 171 12.94 -19.32 11.07
N TRP A 172 12.10 -18.32 11.28
CA TRP A 172 10.86 -18.48 12.06
C TRP A 172 9.91 -19.51 11.42
N LEU A 173 9.78 -19.52 10.09
CA LEU A 173 8.98 -20.51 9.37
C LEU A 173 9.54 -21.91 9.51
N LYS A 174 10.87 -22.10 9.42
CA LYS A 174 11.55 -23.38 9.65
C LYS A 174 11.38 -23.86 11.07
N TYR A 175 11.63 -22.99 12.06
CA TYR A 175 11.45 -23.30 13.48
C TYR A 175 10.04 -23.80 13.80
N ASN A 176 9.03 -23.22 13.17
CA ASN A 176 7.65 -23.65 13.31
C ASN A 176 7.27 -24.82 12.38
N ASN A 177 8.21 -25.49 11.72
CA ASN A 177 8.00 -26.65 10.86
C ASN A 177 6.96 -26.43 9.74
N PHE A 178 6.98 -25.27 9.09
CA PHE A 178 6.18 -25.04 7.88
C PHE A 178 6.77 -25.77 6.68
N SER A 179 5.90 -26.33 5.82
CA SER A 179 6.34 -27.06 4.65
C SER A 179 7.04 -26.13 3.63
N SER A 180 8.04 -26.66 2.94
CA SER A 180 8.67 -25.95 1.82
C SER A 180 7.67 -25.61 0.72
N TYR A 181 6.63 -26.43 0.56
CA TYR A 181 5.55 -26.19 -0.40
C TYR A 181 4.76 -24.92 -0.04
N PHE A 182 4.41 -24.73 1.22
CA PHE A 182 3.76 -23.52 1.72
C PHE A 182 4.66 -22.30 1.59
N ILE A 183 5.93 -22.42 1.97
CA ILE A 183 6.90 -21.31 1.88
C ILE A 183 7.04 -20.83 0.44
N ASN A 184 7.26 -21.75 -0.49
CA ASN A 184 7.55 -21.41 -1.89
C ASN A 184 6.31 -21.01 -2.69
N ARG A 185 5.11 -21.43 -2.28
CA ARG A 185 3.87 -21.19 -3.04
C ARG A 185 2.88 -20.21 -2.39
N TYR A 186 3.15 -19.82 -1.15
CA TYR A 186 2.31 -18.84 -0.46
C TYR A 186 3.14 -17.69 0.11
N ILE A 187 4.11 -17.97 0.99
CA ILE A 187 4.85 -16.91 1.69
C ILE A 187 5.72 -16.09 0.73
N ILE A 188 6.55 -16.74 -0.06
CA ILE A 188 7.45 -16.03 -0.99
C ILE A 188 6.67 -15.23 -2.03
N PRO A 189 5.67 -15.79 -2.75
CA PRO A 189 4.93 -15.03 -3.74
C PRO A 189 4.19 -13.82 -3.17
N ILE A 190 3.54 -13.97 -2.01
CA ILE A 190 2.82 -12.85 -1.38
C ILE A 190 3.79 -11.77 -0.87
N ALA A 191 4.92 -12.15 -0.29
CA ALA A 191 5.95 -11.23 0.15
C ALA A 191 6.58 -10.47 -1.03
N SER A 192 6.92 -11.19 -2.10
CA SER A 192 7.48 -10.58 -3.31
C SER A 192 6.51 -9.61 -3.98
N ALA A 193 5.21 -9.93 -4.00
CA ALA A 193 4.19 -9.04 -4.54
C ALA A 193 4.00 -7.78 -3.67
N ILE A 194 4.04 -7.92 -2.34
CA ILE A 194 3.85 -6.79 -1.41
C ILE A 194 5.04 -5.84 -1.42
N TRP A 195 6.26 -6.37 -1.37
CA TRP A 195 7.48 -5.56 -1.20
C TRP A 195 8.32 -5.42 -2.47
N SER A 196 7.83 -5.88 -3.61
CA SER A 196 8.53 -5.82 -4.90
C SER A 196 9.98 -6.33 -4.80
N CYS A 197 10.19 -7.41 -4.05
CA CYS A 197 11.51 -7.97 -3.77
C CYS A 197 11.71 -9.34 -4.43
N SER A 198 12.99 -9.74 -4.59
CA SER A 198 13.31 -11.08 -5.09
C SER A 198 12.88 -12.17 -4.09
N ASN A 199 12.62 -13.37 -4.60
CA ASN A 199 12.25 -14.54 -3.78
C ASN A 199 13.26 -14.81 -2.65
N LYS A 200 14.55 -14.55 -2.89
CA LYS A 200 15.62 -14.73 -1.92
C LYS A 200 15.50 -13.73 -0.77
N ASN A 201 15.20 -12.48 -1.08
CA ASN A 201 15.05 -11.41 -0.11
C ASN A 201 13.76 -11.52 0.69
N ALA A 202 12.71 -12.11 0.13
CA ALA A 202 11.43 -12.29 0.82
C ALA A 202 11.54 -13.02 2.16
N LEU A 203 12.50 -13.94 2.31
CA LEU A 203 12.72 -14.69 3.55
C LEU A 203 13.65 -13.99 4.55
N LEU A 204 14.30 -12.90 4.16
CA LEU A 204 15.23 -12.13 5.00
C LEU A 204 14.52 -11.01 5.78
N PHE A 205 13.23 -10.79 5.55
CA PHE A 205 12.49 -9.78 6.32
C PHE A 205 12.49 -10.09 7.82
N PRO A 206 12.63 -9.07 8.68
CA PRO A 206 12.49 -9.25 10.12
C PRO A 206 11.12 -9.85 10.45
N THR A 207 11.10 -10.91 11.24
CA THR A 207 9.87 -11.65 11.61
C THR A 207 8.79 -10.72 12.14
N LYS A 208 9.15 -9.82 13.05
CA LYS A 208 8.23 -8.87 13.66
C LYS A 208 7.55 -8.00 12.60
N THR A 209 8.32 -7.35 11.74
CA THR A 209 7.80 -6.48 10.67
C THR A 209 6.86 -7.25 9.75
N PHE A 210 7.26 -8.46 9.33
CA PHE A 210 6.48 -9.33 8.46
C PHE A 210 5.13 -9.70 9.09
N LEU A 211 5.12 -10.21 10.32
CA LEU A 211 3.92 -10.64 11.01
C LEU A 211 2.97 -9.48 11.32
N TYR A 212 3.50 -8.33 11.77
CA TYR A 212 2.70 -7.13 12.02
C TYR A 212 2.07 -6.58 10.74
N PHE A 213 2.79 -6.60 9.62
CA PHE A 213 2.21 -6.23 8.33
C PHE A 213 1.00 -7.10 7.99
N PHE A 214 1.16 -8.43 8.07
CA PHE A 214 0.06 -9.36 7.81
C PHE A 214 -1.14 -9.14 8.74
N TYR A 215 -0.87 -8.84 10.01
CA TYR A 215 -1.90 -8.57 11.00
C TYR A 215 -2.67 -7.28 10.69
N HIS A 216 -1.97 -6.18 10.51
CA HIS A 216 -2.59 -4.87 10.29
C HIS A 216 -3.36 -4.81 8.96
N HIS A 217 -2.86 -5.47 7.91
CA HIS A 217 -3.54 -5.54 6.61
C HIS A 217 -4.65 -6.61 6.56
N GLY A 218 -4.96 -7.26 7.68
CA GLY A 218 -6.03 -8.25 7.75
C GLY A 218 -5.76 -9.55 6.99
N LEU A 219 -4.51 -9.81 6.58
CA LEU A 219 -4.11 -11.01 5.85
C LEU A 219 -4.16 -12.27 6.73
N LEU A 220 -4.09 -12.10 8.05
CA LEU A 220 -4.30 -13.18 9.02
C LEU A 220 -5.80 -13.46 9.28
N ASN A 221 -6.71 -12.60 8.83
CA ASN A 221 -8.14 -12.76 9.06
C ASN A 221 -8.76 -13.66 7.97
N ILE A 222 -9.68 -14.54 8.37
CA ILE A 222 -10.51 -15.32 7.44
C ILE A 222 -11.81 -14.58 7.15
N LYS A 223 -12.37 -13.94 8.18
CA LYS A 223 -13.61 -13.13 8.13
C LYS A 223 -13.28 -11.69 8.49
N ASN A 224 -14.18 -10.75 8.14
CA ASN A 224 -14.03 -9.33 8.47
C ASN A 224 -12.74 -8.70 7.89
N ARG A 225 -12.42 -9.02 6.65
CA ARG A 225 -11.33 -8.36 5.92
C ARG A 225 -11.69 -6.90 5.69
N PRO A 226 -10.71 -5.96 5.71
CA PRO A 226 -10.96 -4.58 5.35
C PRO A 226 -11.59 -4.48 3.96
N LYS A 227 -12.56 -3.59 3.79
CA LYS A 227 -13.04 -3.22 2.46
C LYS A 227 -12.00 -2.31 1.81
N TRP A 228 -11.56 -2.70 0.65
CA TRP A 228 -10.58 -1.93 -0.10
C TRP A 228 -11.26 -0.92 -1.00
N LYS A 229 -10.58 0.19 -1.22
CA LYS A 229 -11.01 1.30 -2.06
C LYS A 229 -9.88 1.72 -2.98
N THR A 230 -10.24 2.34 -4.10
CA THR A 230 -9.32 3.02 -4.99
C THR A 230 -9.83 4.42 -5.28
N VAL A 231 -8.93 5.33 -5.67
CA VAL A 231 -9.32 6.67 -6.08
C VAL A 231 -10.06 6.59 -7.42
N LYS A 232 -11.25 7.16 -7.48
CA LYS A 232 -12.04 7.22 -8.71
C LYS A 232 -11.29 8.00 -9.78
N ASN A 233 -11.18 7.44 -10.96
CA ASN A 233 -10.41 8.01 -12.09
C ASN A 233 -8.89 8.09 -11.87
N GLY A 234 -8.33 7.31 -10.94
CA GLY A 234 -6.91 7.19 -10.70
C GLY A 234 -6.37 8.15 -9.64
N SER A 235 -5.24 7.77 -9.07
CA SER A 235 -4.59 8.49 -7.97
C SER A 235 -4.16 9.93 -8.33
N GLN A 236 -3.98 10.23 -9.60
CA GLN A 236 -3.71 11.59 -10.06
C GLN A 236 -4.77 12.60 -9.60
N GLN A 237 -6.02 12.16 -9.33
CA GLN A 237 -7.09 13.06 -8.91
C GLN A 237 -6.78 13.76 -7.58
N TYR A 238 -6.27 13.06 -6.57
CA TYR A 238 -5.95 13.71 -5.32
C TYR A 238 -4.78 14.69 -5.45
N ILE A 239 -3.83 14.43 -6.35
CA ILE A 239 -2.73 15.35 -6.63
C ILE A 239 -3.26 16.64 -7.26
N ASN A 240 -4.17 16.53 -8.24
CA ASN A 240 -4.82 17.66 -8.85
C ASN A 240 -5.61 18.49 -7.82
N ASN A 241 -6.34 17.83 -6.92
CA ASN A 241 -7.10 18.50 -5.88
C ASN A 241 -6.18 19.22 -4.86
N ILE A 242 -5.03 18.63 -4.52
CA ILE A 242 -4.01 19.30 -3.69
C ILE A 242 -3.54 20.59 -4.38
N ILE A 243 -3.15 20.52 -5.66
CA ILE A 243 -2.64 21.67 -6.41
C ILE A 243 -3.70 22.76 -6.50
N GLN A 244 -4.94 22.42 -6.82
CA GLN A 244 -6.04 23.38 -6.96
C GLN A 244 -6.44 24.05 -5.63
N GLN A 245 -6.29 23.35 -4.51
CA GLN A 245 -6.68 23.84 -3.18
C GLN A 245 -5.52 24.42 -2.36
N SER A 246 -4.36 24.62 -2.96
CA SER A 246 -3.14 25.07 -2.27
C SER A 246 -2.51 26.27 -2.95
N ASN A 247 -1.75 27.03 -2.16
CA ASN A 247 -1.01 28.21 -2.62
C ASN A 247 0.51 27.98 -2.56
N PHE A 248 0.99 26.76 -2.81
CA PHE A 248 2.43 26.52 -2.91
C PHE A 248 2.91 26.61 -4.36
N ASN A 249 4.15 27.02 -4.54
CA ASN A 249 4.84 26.95 -5.82
C ASN A 249 5.48 25.57 -5.99
N TYR A 250 5.65 25.09 -7.23
CA TYR A 250 6.39 23.86 -7.47
C TYR A 250 7.25 23.95 -8.73
N GLU A 251 8.37 23.24 -8.71
CA GLU A 251 9.32 23.10 -9.81
C GLU A 251 9.52 21.62 -10.10
N ILE A 252 9.17 21.20 -11.30
CA ILE A 252 9.44 19.86 -11.84
C ILE A 252 10.76 19.84 -12.59
N ASN A 253 11.29 18.66 -12.92
CA ASN A 253 12.62 18.49 -13.53
C ASN A 253 13.74 19.15 -12.70
N SER A 254 13.53 19.30 -11.41
CA SER A 254 14.42 19.99 -10.48
C SER A 254 15.04 19.01 -9.50
N CYS A 255 16.27 18.56 -9.80
CA CYS A 255 17.03 17.66 -8.94
C CYS A 255 17.82 18.46 -7.89
N ILE A 256 17.48 18.30 -6.63
CA ILE A 256 18.24 18.89 -5.52
C ILE A 256 19.39 17.95 -5.16
N GLU A 257 20.63 18.40 -5.38
CA GLU A 257 21.83 17.62 -5.12
C GLU A 257 22.39 17.87 -3.72
N THR A 258 22.26 19.08 -3.21
CA THR A 258 22.88 19.47 -1.94
C THR A 258 21.99 20.44 -1.17
N ILE A 259 21.95 20.28 0.14
CA ILE A 259 21.35 21.25 1.05
C ILE A 259 22.46 21.71 1.99
N THR A 260 22.76 22.99 1.96
CA THR A 260 23.72 23.59 2.90
C THR A 260 22.96 24.35 3.99
N PRO A 261 23.36 24.22 5.27
CA PRO A 261 22.72 24.92 6.38
C PRO A 261 22.94 26.44 6.35
#